data_98170075becfa014e24b12c3f8f0389e
#
_entry.id   98170075becfa014e24b12c3f8f0389e
#
_cell.length_a   1.000
_cell.length_b   1.000
_cell.length_c   1.000
_cell.angle_alpha   90.00
_cell.angle_beta   90.00
_cell.angle_gamma   90.00
#
_symmetry.space_group_name_H-M   'P 1'
#
loop_
_entity.id
_entity.type
_entity.pdbx_description
1 polymer ?
#
loop_
_entity_poly.entity_id
_entity_poly.type
_entity_poly.pdbx_seq_one_letter_code
_entity_poly.pdbx_strand_id
1 'polypeptide(L)'
;MRKFMIALLGASFLAGAAEAYDGEQFVVCKLNPLGDNFLALRSCGSTSCDVIRKLGPDTFVITMEPYATNGWREVIVQQSSQDWSYAGVKGWVYGKYICHVDLSE
;
A
#
# COMPACT_ATOMS: atom_id res chain seq x y z
N MET A 1 -9.42 38.98 -24.52
CA MET A 1 -9.17 38.47 -24.32
C MET A 1 -8.79 37.88 -23.83
N ARG A 2 -8.95 37.63 -23.77
CA ARG A 2 -8.65 36.85 -23.48
C ARG A 2 -8.18 36.04 -23.06
N LYS A 3 -8.24 35.99 -22.89
CA LYS A 3 -7.75 35.11 -22.65
C LYS A 3 -7.28 34.50 -22.07
N PHE A 4 -7.57 34.65 -21.92
CA PHE A 4 -7.04 33.88 -21.53
C PHE A 4 -6.73 33.39 -20.83
N MET A 5 -6.82 33.56 -20.93
CA MET A 5 -6.52 32.91 -20.52
C MET A 5 -6.08 32.34 -19.91
N ILE A 6 -6.25 32.46 -19.93
CA ILE A 6 -5.89 31.73 -19.50
C ILE A 6 -5.41 31.13 -18.85
N ALA A 7 -5.51 31.20 -18.70
CA ALA A 7 -5.08 30.43 -18.18
C ALA A 7 -4.83 29.83 -17.71
N LEU A 8 -5.13 29.74 -17.85
CA LEU A 8 -4.89 28.87 -17.48
C LEU A 8 -4.53 28.29 -17.05
N LEU A 9 -4.64 28.33 -17.08
CA LEU A 9 -4.33 27.59 -16.69
C LEU A 9 -3.69 27.16 -16.16
N GLY A 10 -3.57 27.13 -16.02
CA GLY A 10 -3.08 26.68 -15.68
C GLY A 10 -2.62 26.21 -14.86
N ALA A 11 -2.53 26.19 -14.53
CA ALA A 11 -2.07 25.69 -13.82
C ALA A 11 -2.30 24.85 -13.05
N SER A 12 -2.62 24.61 -12.97
CA SER A 12 -2.86 23.88 -12.32
C SER A 12 -2.63 22.71 -12.27
N PHE A 13 -2.46 22.40 -12.52
CA PHE A 13 -2.41 21.32 -12.41
C PHE A 13 -1.62 20.82 -12.20
N LEU A 14 -1.56 20.91 -12.33
CA LEU A 14 -0.65 20.49 -12.09
C LEU A 14 -0.21 19.61 -11.14
N ALA A 15 -0.09 19.76 -10.38
CA ALA A 15 0.33 19.08 -9.20
C ALA A 15 -0.35 17.76 -9.01
N GLY A 16 -1.56 17.67 -9.46
CA GLY A 16 -2.27 16.44 -9.30
C GLY A 16 -1.56 15.24 -9.90
N ALA A 17 -0.91 15.46 -11.00
CA ALA A 17 -0.21 14.35 -11.64
C ALA A 17 0.91 13.82 -10.77
N ALA A 18 1.58 14.71 -10.04
CA ALA A 18 2.70 14.30 -9.21
C ALA A 18 2.26 13.40 -8.08
N GLU A 19 0.97 13.41 -7.76
CA GLU A 19 0.48 12.65 -6.63
C GLU A 19 -0.14 11.33 -7.02
N ALA A 20 -0.09 11.01 -8.29
CA ALA A 20 -0.70 9.79 -8.78
C ALA A 20 0.24 8.62 -8.53
N TYR A 21 0.33 8.18 -7.30
CA TYR A 21 1.13 7.02 -6.97
C TYR A 21 0.35 5.75 -7.29
N ASP A 22 0.87 4.96 -8.16
CA ASP A 22 0.32 3.63 -8.44
C ASP A 22 0.94 2.67 -7.45
N GLY A 23 0.12 2.01 -6.67
CA GLY A 23 0.60 1.12 -5.65
C GLY A 23 1.52 0.04 -6.18
N GLU A 24 2.38 -0.46 -5.32
CA GLU A 24 3.29 -1.54 -5.65
C GLU A 24 2.89 -2.80 -4.92
N GLN A 25 3.10 -3.93 -5.57
CA GLN A 25 2.74 -5.20 -5.01
C GLN A 25 3.83 -5.71 -4.10
N PHE A 26 3.43 -6.14 -2.92
CA PHE A 26 4.30 -6.80 -1.95
C PHE A 26 3.65 -8.11 -1.56
N VAL A 27 4.44 -9.00 -0.98
CA VAL A 27 3.93 -10.28 -0.48
C VAL A 27 4.41 -10.43 0.96
N VAL A 28 3.54 -10.96 1.81
CA VAL A 28 3.90 -11.24 3.20
C VAL A 28 5.03 -12.25 3.22
N CYS A 29 6.09 -11.94 3.99
CA CYS A 29 7.30 -12.72 3.98
C CYS A 29 7.97 -12.70 5.35
N LYS A 30 9.01 -13.51 5.51
CA LYS A 30 9.89 -13.50 6.68
C LYS A 30 9.16 -13.83 7.98
N LEU A 31 8.02 -14.51 7.89
CA LEU A 31 7.31 -14.97 9.07
C LEU A 31 8.05 -16.18 9.66
N ASN A 32 7.81 -16.41 10.95
CA ASN A 32 8.38 -17.56 11.63
C ASN A 32 7.35 -18.69 11.65
N PRO A 33 7.53 -19.72 10.82
CA PRO A 33 6.55 -20.81 10.76
C PRO A 33 6.44 -21.59 12.07
N LEU A 34 7.40 -21.46 12.95
CA LEU A 34 7.36 -22.13 14.26
C LEU A 34 6.79 -21.21 15.34
N GLY A 35 6.45 -19.99 14.99
CA GLY A 35 5.88 -19.01 15.92
C GLY A 35 4.60 -18.45 15.35
N ASP A 36 4.45 -17.12 15.46
CA ASP A 36 3.30 -16.43 14.86
C ASP A 36 3.49 -16.40 13.35
N ASN A 37 2.87 -17.35 12.69
CA ASN A 37 3.02 -17.48 11.25
C ASN A 37 1.98 -16.62 10.52
N PHE A 38 1.85 -15.37 10.95
CA PHE A 38 0.95 -14.41 10.31
C PHE A 38 1.47 -13.00 10.55
N LEU A 39 1.03 -12.08 9.70
CA LEU A 39 1.30 -10.66 9.84
C LEU A 39 0.00 -9.96 10.20
N ALA A 40 0.01 -9.20 11.29
CA ALA A 40 -1.19 -8.49 11.71
C ALA A 40 -1.43 -7.27 10.83
N LEU A 41 -2.64 -7.18 10.28
CA LEU A 41 -3.12 -5.98 9.60
C LEU A 41 -3.87 -5.18 10.64
N ARG A 42 -3.42 -3.95 10.89
CA ARG A 42 -3.95 -3.14 12.00
C ARG A 42 -4.65 -1.90 11.50
N SER A 43 -5.45 -1.33 12.37
CA SER A 43 -6.23 -0.14 12.03
C SER A 43 -5.39 1.12 11.90
N CYS A 44 -4.17 1.11 12.43
CA CYS A 44 -3.24 2.22 12.26
C CYS A 44 -1.82 1.70 12.40
N GLY A 45 -0.84 2.55 12.18
CA GLY A 45 0.56 2.15 12.11
C GLY A 45 1.23 2.03 13.47
N SER A 46 0.70 1.19 14.33
CA SER A 46 1.25 0.97 15.65
C SER A 46 0.78 -0.37 16.21
N THR A 47 1.61 -0.99 17.04
CA THR A 47 1.22 -2.23 17.69
C THR A 47 0.10 -2.03 18.71
N SER A 48 -0.19 -0.78 19.08
CA SER A 48 -1.30 -0.50 19.99
C SER A 48 -2.64 -0.42 19.30
N CYS A 49 -2.65 -0.44 17.96
CA CYS A 49 -3.90 -0.38 17.21
C CYS A 49 -4.50 -1.76 17.06
N ASP A 50 -5.82 -1.78 16.83
CA ASP A 50 -6.55 -3.04 16.73
C ASP A 50 -6.08 -3.87 15.54
N VAL A 51 -6.06 -5.18 15.71
CA VAL A 51 -5.81 -6.12 14.63
C VAL A 51 -7.11 -6.31 13.87
N ILE A 52 -7.09 -5.94 12.58
CA ILE A 52 -8.26 -6.10 11.71
C ILE A 52 -8.30 -7.52 11.15
N ARG A 53 -7.14 -8.02 10.76
CA ARG A 53 -7.04 -9.32 10.09
C ARG A 53 -5.64 -9.88 10.29
N LYS A 54 -5.52 -11.20 10.26
CA LYS A 54 -4.24 -11.88 10.27
C LYS A 54 -3.94 -12.35 8.86
N LEU A 55 -2.80 -11.92 8.33
CA LEU A 55 -2.40 -12.25 6.97
C LEU A 55 -1.39 -13.39 7.01
N GLY A 56 -1.72 -14.49 6.37
CA GLY A 56 -0.81 -15.63 6.30
C GLY A 56 0.34 -15.38 5.34
N PRO A 57 1.32 -16.29 5.33
CA PRO A 57 2.39 -16.21 4.33
C PRO A 57 1.80 -16.26 2.93
N ASP A 58 2.49 -15.62 1.99
CA ASP A 58 2.07 -15.58 0.59
C ASP A 58 0.81 -14.76 0.33
N THR A 59 0.36 -13.96 1.30
CA THR A 59 -0.70 -12.99 1.07
C THR A 59 -0.11 -11.80 0.31
N PHE A 60 -0.78 -11.38 -0.76
CA PHE A 60 -0.34 -10.23 -1.55
C PHE A 60 -1.05 -8.97 -1.09
N VAL A 61 -0.33 -7.86 -1.10
CA VAL A 61 -0.87 -6.55 -0.71
C VAL A 61 -0.36 -5.50 -1.67
N ILE A 62 -1.09 -4.39 -1.76
CA ILE A 62 -0.69 -3.24 -2.56
C ILE A 62 -0.45 -2.08 -1.60
N THR A 63 0.71 -1.44 -1.70
CA THR A 63 1.01 -0.29 -0.84
C THR A 63 0.26 0.94 -1.32
N MET A 64 -0.18 1.75 -0.35
CA MET A 64 -0.93 2.96 -0.64
C MET A 64 -0.05 4.19 -0.76
N GLU A 65 1.16 4.13 -0.21
CA GLU A 65 2.11 5.23 -0.23
C GLU A 65 3.47 4.70 -0.66
N PRO A 66 4.30 5.53 -1.29
CA PRO A 66 5.62 5.07 -1.73
C PRO A 66 6.64 4.95 -0.62
N TYR A 67 6.24 5.17 0.62
CA TYR A 67 7.18 5.18 1.75
C TYR A 67 6.55 4.55 2.98
N ALA A 68 7.40 4.18 3.91
CA ALA A 68 6.96 3.71 5.22
C ALA A 68 6.89 4.90 6.18
N THR A 69 6.01 4.82 7.16
CA THR A 69 5.95 5.78 8.25
C THR A 69 6.34 5.06 9.52
N ASN A 70 7.51 5.39 10.04
CA ASN A 70 8.07 4.73 11.24
C ASN A 70 8.11 3.20 11.09
N GLY A 71 8.39 2.74 9.85
CA GLY A 71 8.46 1.32 9.57
C GLY A 71 7.13 0.68 9.21
N TRP A 72 6.03 1.43 9.27
CA TRP A 72 4.70 0.89 8.95
C TRP A 72 4.29 1.30 7.54
N ARG A 73 3.58 0.41 6.87
CA ARG A 73 3.08 0.66 5.52
C ARG A 73 1.58 0.48 5.50
N GLU A 74 0.88 1.44 4.89
CA GLU A 74 -0.55 1.29 4.64
C GLU A 74 -0.74 0.48 3.37
N VAL A 75 -1.58 -0.54 3.44
CA VAL A 75 -1.76 -1.47 2.33
C VAL A 75 -3.22 -1.84 2.14
N ILE A 76 -3.52 -2.35 0.96
CA ILE A 76 -4.80 -3.00 0.66
C ILE A 76 -4.49 -4.47 0.38
N VAL A 77 -5.24 -5.36 0.99
CA VAL A 77 -5.05 -6.80 0.80
C VAL A 77 -5.63 -7.21 -0.54
N GLN A 78 -4.88 -8.00 -1.30
CA GLN A 78 -5.32 -8.56 -2.57
C GLN A 78 -5.87 -9.96 -2.37
N GLN A 79 -6.87 -10.33 -3.15
CA GLN A 79 -7.36 -11.71 -3.13
C GLN A 79 -6.40 -12.65 -3.83
N SER A 80 -5.65 -12.14 -4.80
CA SER A 80 -4.63 -12.89 -5.51
C SER A 80 -3.64 -11.91 -6.09
N SER A 81 -2.56 -12.42 -6.64
CA SER A 81 -1.54 -11.56 -7.24
C SER A 81 -2.06 -10.78 -8.44
N GLN A 82 -3.20 -11.18 -9.01
CA GLN A 82 -3.80 -10.47 -10.14
C GLN A 82 -4.90 -9.50 -9.73
N ASP A 83 -5.15 -9.36 -8.42
CA ASP A 83 -6.25 -8.50 -7.95
C ASP A 83 -5.78 -7.05 -7.81
N TRP A 84 -6.00 -6.27 -8.84
CA TRP A 84 -5.64 -4.85 -8.83
C TRP A 84 -6.88 -3.97 -8.72
N SER A 85 -7.94 -4.50 -8.09
CA SER A 85 -9.19 -3.77 -7.93
C SER A 85 -9.14 -2.70 -6.85
N TYR A 86 -8.19 -2.81 -5.91
CA TYR A 86 -8.11 -1.95 -4.73
C TYR A 86 -9.37 -2.04 -3.87
N ALA A 87 -10.10 -3.16 -3.97
CA ALA A 87 -11.36 -3.32 -3.26
C ALA A 87 -11.21 -4.08 -1.95
N GLY A 88 -10.01 -4.59 -1.66
CA GLY A 88 -9.79 -5.38 -0.47
C GLY A 88 -9.76 -4.54 0.80
N VAL A 89 -9.58 -5.22 1.92
CA VAL A 89 -9.52 -4.53 3.20
C VAL A 89 -8.22 -3.73 3.29
N LYS A 90 -8.33 -2.52 3.83
CA LYS A 90 -7.20 -1.61 3.97
C LYS A 90 -6.77 -1.55 5.43
N GLY A 91 -5.47 -1.46 5.65
CA GLY A 91 -4.94 -1.32 7.00
C GLY A 91 -3.44 -1.13 6.94
N TRP A 92 -2.81 -1.33 8.09
CA TRP A 92 -1.38 -1.08 8.26
C TRP A 92 -0.66 -2.34 8.67
N VAL A 93 0.51 -2.55 8.10
CA VAL A 93 1.37 -3.68 8.45
C VAL A 93 2.78 -3.16 8.72
N TYR A 94 3.52 -3.92 9.52
CA TYR A 94 4.92 -3.57 9.74
C TYR A 94 5.72 -3.97 8.50
N GLY A 95 6.44 -3.00 7.93
CA GLY A 95 7.06 -3.18 6.62
C GLY A 95 8.15 -4.25 6.56
N LYS A 96 8.71 -4.63 7.70
CA LYS A 96 9.72 -5.68 7.74
C LYS A 96 9.20 -7.00 7.18
N TYR A 97 7.89 -7.22 7.27
CA TYR A 97 7.30 -8.51 6.94
C TYR A 97 6.57 -8.51 5.60
N ILE A 98 6.86 -7.54 4.75
CA ILE A 98 6.41 -7.59 3.36
C ILE A 98 7.61 -7.40 2.45
N CYS A 99 7.64 -8.18 1.38
CA CYS A 99 8.72 -8.18 0.42
C CYS A 99 8.19 -7.72 -0.93
N HIS A 100 8.94 -6.86 -1.60
CA HIS A 100 8.52 -6.32 -2.89
C HIS A 100 8.45 -7.44 -3.93
N VAL A 101 7.39 -7.42 -4.72
CA VAL A 101 7.24 -8.37 -5.82
C VAL A 101 7.77 -7.70 -7.08
N ASP A 102 8.75 -8.35 -7.71
CA ASP A 102 9.37 -7.79 -8.89
C ASP A 102 8.57 -8.21 -10.11
N LEU A 103 7.93 -7.24 -10.75
CA LEU A 103 7.10 -7.48 -11.91
C LEU A 103 7.81 -7.18 -13.21
N SER A 104 9.10 -6.90 -13.16
CA SER A 104 9.84 -6.44 -14.34
C SER A 104 10.37 -7.59 -15.18
N GLU A 105 9.78 -8.70 -15.14
CA GLU A 105 10.21 -9.86 -15.91
C GLU A 105 10.58 -9.56 -17.34
#